data_3263178fd92e9e9feae9449674b066a8
#
_entry.id   3263178fd92e9e9feae9449674b066a8
#
_cell.length_a   1.000
_cell.length_b   1.000
_cell.length_c   1.000
_cell.angle_alpha   90.00
_cell.angle_beta   90.00
_cell.angle_gamma   90.00
#
_symmetry.space_group_name_H-M   'P 1'
#
loop_
_entity.id
_entity.type
_entity.pdbx_description
1 polymer ?
#
loop_
_entity_poly.entity_id
_entity_poly.type
_entity_poly.pdbx_seq_one_letter_code
_entity_poly.pdbx_strand_id
1 'polypeptide(L)'
;MSFGGKNIVSAEAFEPTKEQLRAVKAAAGAVLRFENASERYASIVLTDDETIHCCNRDYRGVDRPTDVLSFPADEGDPLEAPPDGFLGDIMISVPRAAQQGSELGHSTERELAFLTVHGMLHLLGYDHMKPEDEELMLARQRAVMAQPELSKIE
;
A
#
# COMPACT_ATOMS: atom_id res chain seq x y z
N MET A 1 -14.31 -13.93 -14.59
CA MET A 1 -13.12 -13.14 -14.94
C MET A 1 -12.75 -12.23 -13.79
N SER A 2 -11.49 -12.25 -13.40
CA SER A 2 -11.03 -11.41 -12.30
C SER A 2 -10.63 -10.03 -12.81
N PHE A 3 -11.10 -8.99 -12.14
CA PHE A 3 -10.73 -7.62 -12.46
C PHE A 3 -9.75 -7.04 -11.45
N GLY A 4 -9.22 -7.89 -10.55
CA GLY A 4 -8.28 -7.45 -9.52
C GLY A 4 -6.93 -6.96 -10.05
N GLY A 5 -6.74 -6.99 -11.38
CA GLY A 5 -5.51 -6.50 -12.01
C GLY A 5 -5.54 -5.06 -12.45
N LYS A 6 -6.55 -4.30 -12.07
CA LYS A 6 -6.67 -2.90 -12.50
C LYS A 6 -5.81 -1.91 -11.71
N ASN A 7 -5.14 -2.36 -10.66
CA ASN A 7 -4.27 -1.48 -9.89
C ASN A 7 -3.15 -0.93 -10.78
N ILE A 8 -2.94 0.36 -10.70
CA ILE A 8 -1.92 1.04 -11.47
C ILE A 8 -0.66 1.15 -10.61
N VAL A 9 0.42 0.52 -11.04
CA VAL A 9 1.70 0.60 -10.33
C VAL A 9 2.68 1.34 -11.21
N SER A 10 3.25 2.42 -10.69
CA SER A 10 4.20 3.26 -11.41
C SER A 10 5.38 3.61 -10.51
N ALA A 11 6.35 4.34 -11.06
CA ALA A 11 7.53 4.74 -10.31
C ALA A 11 7.87 6.19 -10.61
N GLU A 12 8.41 6.88 -9.62
CA GLU A 12 8.85 8.26 -9.75
C GLU A 12 10.17 8.43 -9.01
N ALA A 13 11.18 8.96 -9.70
CA ALA A 13 12.54 9.17 -9.18
C ALA A 13 13.23 7.87 -8.72
N PHE A 14 12.74 6.73 -9.17
CA PHE A 14 13.26 5.42 -8.81
C PHE A 14 12.89 4.41 -9.91
N GLU A 15 13.77 3.44 -10.17
CA GLU A 15 13.51 2.39 -11.14
C GLU A 15 13.40 1.04 -10.43
N PRO A 16 12.17 0.55 -10.20
CA PRO A 16 11.98 -0.71 -9.48
C PRO A 16 12.33 -1.92 -10.34
N THR A 17 12.69 -3.02 -9.67
CA THR A 17 12.91 -4.29 -10.34
C THR A 17 11.57 -4.93 -10.70
N LYS A 18 11.60 -5.95 -11.58
CA LYS A 18 10.40 -6.71 -11.91
C LYS A 18 9.82 -7.41 -10.70
N GLU A 19 10.70 -7.93 -9.84
CA GLU A 19 10.30 -8.61 -8.60
C GLU A 19 9.61 -7.66 -7.64
N GLN A 20 10.09 -6.43 -7.54
CA GLN A 20 9.48 -5.41 -6.70
C GLN A 20 8.09 -5.05 -7.22
N LEU A 21 7.94 -4.88 -8.53
CA LEU A 21 6.64 -4.59 -9.14
C LEU A 21 5.66 -5.74 -8.93
N ARG A 22 6.12 -6.99 -9.09
CA ARG A 22 5.27 -8.15 -8.86
C ARG A 22 4.79 -8.24 -7.42
N ALA A 23 5.67 -7.98 -6.47
CA ALA A 23 5.32 -8.03 -5.05
C ALA A 23 4.22 -7.02 -4.73
N VAL A 24 4.36 -5.79 -5.24
CA VAL A 24 3.36 -4.73 -5.01
C VAL A 24 2.02 -5.09 -5.66
N LYS A 25 2.05 -5.56 -6.91
CA LYS A 25 0.82 -5.95 -7.62
C LYS A 25 0.13 -7.12 -6.94
N ALA A 26 0.90 -8.12 -6.51
CA ALA A 26 0.35 -9.28 -5.81
C ALA A 26 -0.31 -8.87 -4.49
N ALA A 27 0.35 -7.98 -3.75
CA ALA A 27 -0.17 -7.51 -2.46
C ALA A 27 -1.48 -6.74 -2.64
N ALA A 28 -1.51 -5.80 -3.58
CA ALA A 28 -2.72 -5.01 -3.83
C ALA A 28 -3.89 -5.91 -4.23
N GLY A 29 -3.65 -6.84 -5.16
CA GLY A 29 -4.69 -7.78 -5.59
C GLY A 29 -5.17 -8.69 -4.47
N ALA A 30 -4.26 -9.15 -3.61
CA ALA A 30 -4.61 -10.02 -2.49
C ALA A 30 -5.53 -9.32 -1.49
N VAL A 31 -5.25 -8.05 -1.17
CA VAL A 31 -6.11 -7.27 -0.27
C VAL A 31 -7.52 -7.16 -0.84
N LEU A 32 -7.63 -6.79 -2.12
CA LEU A 32 -8.92 -6.61 -2.75
C LEU A 32 -9.74 -7.90 -2.78
N ARG A 33 -9.10 -9.04 -3.06
CA ARG A 33 -9.78 -10.34 -3.03
C ARG A 33 -10.18 -10.71 -1.61
N PHE A 34 -9.29 -10.52 -0.64
CA PHE A 34 -9.56 -10.87 0.75
C PHE A 34 -10.72 -10.06 1.33
N GLU A 35 -10.83 -8.78 0.92
CA GLU A 35 -11.84 -7.85 1.42
C GLU A 35 -13.10 -7.81 0.53
N ASN A 36 -13.22 -8.70 -0.45
CA ASN A 36 -14.36 -8.74 -1.39
C ASN A 36 -14.53 -7.44 -2.16
N ALA A 37 -13.42 -6.82 -2.58
CA ALA A 37 -13.42 -5.56 -3.28
C ALA A 37 -12.69 -5.64 -4.63
N SER A 38 -12.78 -6.80 -5.30
CA SER A 38 -12.03 -7.06 -6.54
C SER A 38 -12.40 -6.14 -7.70
N GLU A 39 -13.53 -5.47 -7.65
CA GLU A 39 -13.95 -4.49 -8.66
C GLU A 39 -13.31 -3.12 -8.44
N ARG A 40 -12.62 -2.92 -7.33
CA ARG A 40 -11.98 -1.65 -6.98
C ARG A 40 -10.51 -1.67 -7.33
N TYR A 41 -9.86 -0.50 -7.31
CA TYR A 41 -8.46 -0.40 -7.65
C TYR A 41 -7.81 0.84 -7.00
N ALA A 42 -6.49 0.83 -6.95
CA ALA A 42 -5.71 1.94 -6.41
C ALA A 42 -4.55 2.27 -7.34
N SER A 43 -3.99 3.45 -7.17
CA SER A 43 -2.76 3.88 -7.84
C SER A 43 -1.63 3.81 -6.81
N ILE A 44 -0.55 3.10 -7.14
CA ILE A 44 0.58 2.91 -6.24
C ILE A 44 1.84 3.42 -6.92
N VAL A 45 2.52 4.37 -6.28
CA VAL A 45 3.75 4.97 -6.79
C VAL A 45 4.92 4.51 -5.94
N LEU A 46 5.90 3.88 -6.57
CA LEU A 46 7.16 3.50 -5.92
C LEU A 46 8.15 4.63 -6.16
N THR A 47 8.74 5.15 -5.09
CA THR A 47 9.59 6.33 -5.17
C THR A 47 10.74 6.26 -4.18
N ASP A 48 11.50 7.35 -4.06
CA ASP A 48 12.62 7.47 -3.14
C ASP A 48 12.22 8.24 -1.88
N ASP A 49 13.17 8.30 -0.93
CA ASP A 49 12.95 8.94 0.37
C ASP A 49 12.73 10.46 0.24
N GLU A 50 13.44 11.10 -0.68
CA GLU A 50 13.34 12.54 -0.86
C GLU A 50 11.99 12.94 -1.41
N THR A 51 11.48 12.22 -2.41
CA THR A 51 10.19 12.50 -3.02
C THR A 51 9.05 12.30 -2.02
N ILE A 52 9.08 11.21 -1.27
CA ILE A 52 8.02 10.94 -0.28
C ILE A 52 8.09 11.94 0.89
N HIS A 53 9.29 12.39 1.25
CA HIS A 53 9.47 13.46 2.25
C HIS A 53 8.77 14.74 1.80
N CYS A 54 9.00 15.16 0.54
CA CYS A 54 8.34 16.35 0.00
C CYS A 54 6.82 16.23 0.03
N CYS A 55 6.27 15.08 -0.36
CA CYS A 55 4.84 14.84 -0.33
C CYS A 55 4.28 14.87 1.09
N ASN A 56 4.99 14.26 2.02
CA ASN A 56 4.57 14.24 3.43
C ASN A 56 4.51 15.65 4.00
N ARG A 57 5.54 16.46 3.70
CA ARG A 57 5.58 17.87 4.13
C ARG A 57 4.46 18.68 3.50
N ASP A 58 4.29 18.58 2.16
CA ASP A 58 3.40 19.45 1.41
C ASP A 58 1.93 19.11 1.60
N TYR A 59 1.59 17.83 1.77
CA TYR A 59 0.20 17.39 1.84
C TYR A 59 -0.27 17.03 3.25
N ARG A 60 0.65 16.69 4.16
CA ARG A 60 0.29 16.32 5.53
C ARG A 60 0.87 17.26 6.58
N GLY A 61 1.74 18.17 6.19
CA GLY A 61 2.40 19.09 7.11
C GLY A 61 3.44 18.43 7.99
N VAL A 62 3.91 17.24 7.64
CA VAL A 62 4.93 16.50 8.39
C VAL A 62 6.24 16.56 7.64
N ASP A 63 7.18 17.34 8.16
CA ASP A 63 8.46 17.61 7.48
C ASP A 63 9.48 16.52 7.80
N ARG A 64 9.24 15.31 7.29
CA ARG A 64 10.15 14.16 7.43
C ARG A 64 9.76 13.09 6.42
N PRO A 65 10.69 12.19 6.04
CA PRO A 65 10.34 11.06 5.19
C PRO A 65 9.50 10.02 5.97
N THR A 66 8.82 9.17 5.23
CA THR A 66 8.06 8.06 5.79
C THR A 66 8.20 6.87 4.85
N ASP A 67 7.72 5.70 5.26
CA ASP A 67 7.75 4.50 4.43
C ASP A 67 6.59 4.46 3.43
N VAL A 68 5.40 4.87 3.85
CA VAL A 68 4.21 4.79 3.03
C VAL A 68 3.28 5.96 3.33
N LEU A 69 2.64 6.48 2.28
CA LEU A 69 1.57 7.49 2.38
C LEU A 69 0.35 6.97 1.65
N SER A 70 -0.82 7.19 2.21
CA SER A 70 -2.10 6.83 1.59
C SER A 70 -2.98 8.05 1.48
N PHE A 71 -3.59 8.25 0.30
CA PHE A 71 -4.47 9.38 0.01
C PHE A 71 -5.81 8.86 -0.50
N PRO A 72 -6.79 8.63 0.40
CA PRO A 72 -8.11 8.12 -0.01
C PRO A 72 -8.79 9.09 -0.98
N ALA A 73 -9.40 8.53 -2.04
CA ALA A 73 -10.08 9.34 -3.06
C ALA A 73 -11.37 9.97 -2.55
N ASP A 74 -12.03 9.33 -1.58
CA ASP A 74 -13.31 9.78 -1.03
C ASP A 74 -13.17 10.59 0.25
N GLU A 75 -12.03 11.15 0.51
CA GLU A 75 -11.63 11.75 1.77
C GLU A 75 -12.71 12.64 2.38
N GLY A 76 -13.53 12.04 3.26
CA GLY A 76 -14.56 12.74 4.01
C GLY A 76 -15.90 12.94 3.34
N ASP A 77 -16.07 12.64 2.04
CA ASP A 77 -17.35 12.81 1.37
C ASP A 77 -17.67 11.62 0.47
N PRO A 78 -18.55 10.71 0.93
CA PRO A 78 -18.95 9.55 0.14
C PRO A 78 -19.62 9.91 -1.20
N LEU A 79 -20.19 11.11 -1.29
CA LEU A 79 -20.85 11.55 -2.53
C LEU A 79 -19.84 11.90 -3.63
N GLU A 80 -18.59 12.14 -3.27
CA GLU A 80 -17.53 12.45 -4.21
C GLU A 80 -16.70 11.23 -4.61
N ALA A 81 -17.01 10.07 -4.06
CA ALA A 81 -16.28 8.84 -4.39
C ALA A 81 -16.42 8.54 -5.90
N PRO A 82 -15.31 8.27 -6.60
CA PRO A 82 -15.38 7.96 -8.02
C PRO A 82 -16.24 6.72 -8.29
N PRO A 83 -17.14 6.79 -9.29
CA PRO A 83 -18.04 5.67 -9.57
C PRO A 83 -17.37 4.45 -10.19
N ASP A 84 -16.12 4.59 -10.67
CA ASP A 84 -15.38 3.50 -11.30
C ASP A 84 -14.65 2.60 -10.31
N GLY A 85 -14.78 2.85 -9.01
CA GLY A 85 -14.16 2.02 -7.98
C GLY A 85 -12.76 2.44 -7.56
N PHE A 86 -12.31 3.63 -7.95
CA PHE A 86 -11.00 4.12 -7.55
C PHE A 86 -10.94 4.38 -6.03
N LEU A 87 -9.96 3.75 -5.36
CA LEU A 87 -9.81 3.86 -3.91
C LEU A 87 -8.94 5.03 -3.47
N GLY A 88 -7.96 5.40 -4.29
CA GLY A 88 -7.02 6.45 -3.96
C GLY A 88 -5.60 6.11 -4.35
N ASP A 89 -4.67 6.91 -3.83
CA ASP A 89 -3.25 6.81 -4.15
C ASP A 89 -2.45 6.33 -2.95
N ILE A 90 -1.43 5.51 -3.23
CA ILE A 90 -0.46 5.06 -2.25
C ILE A 90 0.92 5.43 -2.79
N MET A 91 1.79 5.95 -1.93
CA MET A 91 3.18 6.24 -2.28
C MET A 91 4.07 5.49 -1.31
N ILE A 92 5.09 4.78 -1.83
CA ILE A 92 5.98 3.95 -1.03
C ILE A 92 7.42 4.31 -1.33
N SER A 93 8.23 4.55 -0.28
CA SER A 93 9.67 4.73 -0.41
C SER A 93 10.35 3.38 -0.48
N VAL A 94 10.93 3.05 -1.64
CA VAL A 94 11.62 1.78 -1.84
C VAL A 94 12.90 1.70 -1.02
N PRO A 95 13.74 2.77 -0.95
CA PRO A 95 14.91 2.73 -0.05
C PRO A 95 14.55 2.50 1.41
N ARG A 96 13.45 3.08 1.87
CA ARG A 96 12.98 2.86 3.24
C ARG A 96 12.51 1.42 3.45
N ALA A 97 11.80 0.87 2.47
CA ALA A 97 11.37 -0.54 2.51
C ALA A 97 12.59 -1.47 2.57
N ALA A 98 13.63 -1.18 1.79
CA ALA A 98 14.86 -1.98 1.81
C ALA A 98 15.53 -1.95 3.18
N GLN A 99 15.60 -0.78 3.80
CA GLN A 99 16.17 -0.62 5.12
C GLN A 99 15.37 -1.39 6.17
N GLN A 100 14.05 -1.22 6.17
CA GLN A 100 13.17 -1.90 7.13
C GLN A 100 13.22 -3.42 6.96
N GLY A 101 13.21 -3.88 5.71
CA GLY A 101 13.32 -5.31 5.43
C GLY A 101 14.61 -5.90 5.97
N SER A 102 15.72 -5.20 5.74
CA SER A 102 17.03 -5.62 6.26
C SER A 102 17.03 -5.70 7.79
N GLU A 103 16.44 -4.72 8.47
CA GLU A 103 16.36 -4.70 9.92
C GLU A 103 15.49 -5.82 10.47
N LEU A 104 14.44 -6.20 9.74
CA LEU A 104 13.51 -7.25 10.14
C LEU A 104 13.91 -8.64 9.66
N GLY A 105 14.98 -8.73 8.88
CA GLY A 105 15.49 -10.02 8.40
C GLY A 105 14.73 -10.60 7.21
N HIS A 106 14.08 -9.76 6.41
CA HIS A 106 13.42 -10.22 5.19
C HIS A 106 13.72 -9.31 3.99
N SER A 107 13.28 -9.72 2.81
CA SER A 107 13.62 -9.04 1.56
C SER A 107 12.91 -7.70 1.42
N THR A 108 13.44 -6.86 0.52
CA THR A 108 12.78 -5.62 0.12
C THR A 108 11.39 -5.91 -0.46
N GLU A 109 11.28 -6.96 -1.29
CA GLU A 109 10.01 -7.37 -1.89
C GLU A 109 8.95 -7.70 -0.85
N ARG A 110 9.34 -8.41 0.22
CA ARG A 110 8.41 -8.73 1.31
C ARG A 110 7.96 -7.47 2.03
N GLU A 111 8.88 -6.55 2.29
CA GLU A 111 8.54 -5.30 2.95
C GLU A 111 7.63 -4.43 2.07
N LEU A 112 7.89 -4.37 0.75
CA LEU A 112 7.03 -3.67 -0.18
C LEU A 112 5.62 -4.26 -0.19
N ALA A 113 5.51 -5.58 -0.16
CA ALA A 113 4.21 -6.25 -0.07
C ALA A 113 3.50 -5.85 1.21
N PHE A 114 4.19 -5.87 2.34
CA PHE A 114 3.62 -5.49 3.62
C PHE A 114 3.12 -4.04 3.63
N LEU A 115 3.94 -3.11 3.13
CA LEU A 115 3.56 -1.70 3.06
C LEU A 115 2.38 -1.47 2.11
N THR A 116 2.32 -2.22 1.02
CA THR A 116 1.20 -2.17 0.09
C THR A 116 -0.09 -2.65 0.77
N VAL A 117 -0.03 -3.77 1.48
CA VAL A 117 -1.18 -4.27 2.24
C VAL A 117 -1.66 -3.22 3.23
N HIS A 118 -0.73 -2.62 3.97
CA HIS A 118 -1.05 -1.58 4.95
C HIS A 118 -1.76 -0.39 4.29
N GLY A 119 -1.20 0.13 3.19
CA GLY A 119 -1.80 1.26 2.47
C GLY A 119 -3.16 0.93 1.89
N MET A 120 -3.32 -0.26 1.31
CA MET A 120 -4.60 -0.68 0.73
C MET A 120 -5.69 -0.80 1.81
N LEU A 121 -5.36 -1.33 2.98
CA LEU A 121 -6.32 -1.42 4.08
C LEU A 121 -6.75 -0.03 4.55
N HIS A 122 -5.81 0.94 4.61
CA HIS A 122 -6.16 2.33 4.90
C HIS A 122 -7.14 2.89 3.88
N LEU A 123 -6.91 2.65 2.59
CA LEU A 123 -7.82 3.13 1.55
C LEU A 123 -9.21 2.50 1.67
N LEU A 124 -9.29 1.29 2.24
CA LEU A 124 -10.58 0.61 2.46
C LEU A 124 -11.26 1.02 3.77
N GLY A 125 -10.65 1.93 4.52
CA GLY A 125 -11.27 2.50 5.71
C GLY A 125 -10.73 2.01 7.04
N TYR A 126 -9.78 1.09 7.05
CA TYR A 126 -9.14 0.68 8.31
C TYR A 126 -8.21 1.79 8.78
N ASP A 127 -8.14 2.00 10.09
CA ASP A 127 -7.18 2.93 10.66
C ASP A 127 -6.60 2.36 11.96
N HIS A 128 -5.70 3.13 12.61
CA HIS A 128 -5.06 2.71 13.84
C HIS A 128 -5.08 3.81 14.89
N MET A 129 -6.10 4.67 14.83
CA MET A 129 -6.24 5.78 15.77
C MET A 129 -6.67 5.35 17.16
N LYS A 130 -7.42 4.23 17.24
CA LYS A 130 -7.86 3.66 18.50
C LYS A 130 -7.27 2.27 18.67
N PRO A 131 -7.02 1.80 19.92
CA PRO A 131 -6.43 0.47 20.12
C PRO A 131 -7.20 -0.66 19.47
N GLU A 132 -8.53 -0.65 19.51
CA GLU A 132 -9.35 -1.71 18.89
C GLU A 132 -9.27 -1.65 17.37
N ASP A 133 -9.16 -0.46 16.78
CA ASP A 133 -9.01 -0.30 15.33
C ASP A 133 -7.63 -0.75 14.88
N GLU A 134 -6.60 -0.42 15.64
CA GLU A 134 -5.24 -0.87 15.37
C GLU A 134 -5.15 -2.38 15.41
N GLU A 135 -5.74 -3.01 16.43
CA GLU A 135 -5.74 -4.45 16.58
C GLU A 135 -6.43 -5.14 15.40
N LEU A 136 -7.57 -4.62 14.96
CA LEU A 136 -8.29 -5.14 13.81
C LEU A 136 -7.46 -5.02 12.54
N MET A 137 -6.85 -3.86 12.31
CA MET A 137 -6.02 -3.64 11.14
C MET A 137 -4.82 -4.58 11.11
N LEU A 138 -4.13 -4.76 12.24
CA LEU A 138 -3.02 -5.68 12.35
C LEU A 138 -3.43 -7.13 12.07
N ALA A 139 -4.61 -7.54 12.57
CA ALA A 139 -5.14 -8.88 12.31
C ALA A 139 -5.40 -9.07 10.81
N ARG A 140 -5.97 -8.07 10.14
CA ARG A 140 -6.21 -8.12 8.70
C ARG A 140 -4.90 -8.17 7.92
N GLN A 141 -3.91 -7.37 8.30
CA GLN A 141 -2.59 -7.40 7.65
C GLN A 141 -1.98 -8.79 7.73
N ARG A 142 -2.01 -9.42 8.90
CA ARG A 142 -1.47 -10.77 9.08
C ARG A 142 -2.22 -11.78 8.23
N ALA A 143 -3.55 -11.70 8.17
CA ALA A 143 -4.36 -12.62 7.39
C ALA A 143 -4.06 -12.50 5.89
N VAL A 144 -3.94 -11.28 5.38
CA VAL A 144 -3.61 -11.06 3.97
C VAL A 144 -2.19 -11.55 3.65
N MET A 145 -1.22 -11.24 4.51
CA MET A 145 0.17 -11.66 4.28
C MET A 145 0.33 -13.18 4.36
N ALA A 146 -0.60 -13.88 5.00
CA ALA A 146 -0.60 -15.34 5.07
C ALA A 146 -1.19 -16.01 3.83
N GLN A 147 -1.79 -15.24 2.91
CA GLN A 147 -2.32 -15.79 1.66
C GLN A 147 -1.18 -16.37 0.82
N PRO A 148 -1.42 -17.47 0.07
CA PRO A 148 -0.34 -18.16 -0.66
C PRO A 148 0.49 -17.28 -1.58
N GLU A 149 -0.13 -16.33 -2.26
CA GLU A 149 0.59 -15.44 -3.18
C GLU A 149 1.55 -14.50 -2.48
N LEU A 150 1.38 -14.24 -1.18
CA LEU A 150 2.25 -13.36 -0.41
C LEU A 150 3.17 -14.10 0.55
N SER A 151 2.71 -15.21 1.13
CA SER A 151 3.49 -15.95 2.11
C SER A 151 4.78 -16.53 1.53
N LYS A 152 4.82 -16.73 0.22
CA LYS A 152 6.01 -17.24 -0.48
C LYS A 152 7.07 -16.17 -0.74
N ILE A 153 6.75 -14.89 -0.51
CA ILE A 153 7.72 -13.81 -0.67
C ILE A 153 8.62 -13.77 0.57
N GLU A 154 9.89 -14.00 0.37
CA GLU A 154 10.86 -14.05 1.45
C GLU A 154 11.32 -12.66 1.88
#